data_40871e3424deb2b182e0c93a266fbf70
#
_entry.id   40871e3424deb2b182e0c93a266fbf70
#
_cell.length_a   1.000
_cell.length_b   1.000
_cell.length_c   1.000
_cell.angle_alpha   90.00
_cell.angle_beta   90.00
_cell.angle_gamma   90.00
#
_symmetry.space_group_name_H-M   'P 1'
#
loop_
_entity.id
_entity.type
_entity.pdbx_description
1 polymer ?
#
loop_
_entity_poly.entity_id
_entity_poly.type
_entity_poly.pdbx_seq_one_letter_code
_entity_poly.pdbx_strand_id
1 'polypeptide(L)'
;MEYLFENKCTVDQKMMTESVRSNRKTFRILTAIPLVITVLGILGLLAKAVVKGDFDLPAMLRWVIFFLIFLRVATTPRRTARRVLRDFKRVYQVESVECTTQVGDTICYTLRGSEPCEYGFDCIRKVVSAKNCYLLCFKKRVVAEVDSQGKKHYINKKGNLILTRDGFTQGSFEGFKAHLKEKCPNVKIPE
;
A
#
# COMPACT_ATOMS: atom_id res chain seq x y z
N MET A 1 22.27 11.01 -17.04
CA MET A 1 22.32 9.86 -16.08
C MET A 1 21.96 8.62 -16.86
N GLU A 2 22.74 7.58 -16.73
CA GLU A 2 22.46 6.30 -17.38
C GLU A 2 21.61 5.47 -16.40
N TYR A 3 20.40 5.08 -16.82
CA TYR A 3 19.53 4.23 -16.02
C TYR A 3 19.79 2.78 -16.38
N LEU A 4 19.92 1.92 -15.36
CA LEU A 4 20.13 0.50 -15.49
C LEU A 4 18.81 -0.25 -15.72
N PHE A 5 17.72 0.27 -15.13
CA PHE A 5 16.40 -0.33 -15.19
C PHE A 5 15.35 0.74 -15.47
N GLU A 6 14.37 0.40 -16.31
CA GLU A 6 13.17 1.21 -16.50
C GLU A 6 11.95 0.32 -16.37
N ASN A 7 10.98 0.77 -15.57
CA ASN A 7 9.69 0.11 -15.39
C ASN A 7 8.57 1.08 -15.71
N LYS A 8 7.69 0.68 -16.63
CA LYS A 8 6.46 1.41 -16.98
C LYS A 8 5.26 0.60 -16.53
N CYS A 9 4.41 1.20 -15.74
CA CYS A 9 3.19 0.53 -15.29
C CYS A 9 2.00 1.47 -15.29
N THR A 10 0.84 0.90 -15.48
CA THR A 10 -0.44 1.61 -15.37
C THR A 10 -1.13 1.17 -14.09
N VAL A 11 -1.26 2.09 -13.14
CA VAL A 11 -1.87 1.82 -11.84
C VAL A 11 -3.37 2.05 -11.92
N ASP A 12 -4.12 0.97 -11.91
CA ASP A 12 -5.57 0.94 -11.83
C ASP A 12 -6.07 0.76 -10.39
N GLN A 13 -7.40 0.77 -10.20
CA GLN A 13 -8.02 0.56 -8.88
C GLN A 13 -7.69 -0.81 -8.29
N LYS A 14 -7.56 -1.85 -9.11
CA LYS A 14 -7.27 -3.22 -8.67
C LYS A 14 -5.85 -3.29 -8.12
N MET A 15 -4.87 -2.79 -8.86
CA MET A 15 -3.46 -2.74 -8.48
C MET A 15 -3.25 -1.87 -7.23
N MET A 16 -3.90 -0.70 -7.14
CA MET A 16 -3.85 0.15 -5.96
C MET A 16 -4.45 -0.55 -4.73
N THR A 17 -5.57 -1.25 -4.89
CA THR A 17 -6.19 -2.02 -3.79
C THR A 17 -5.28 -3.15 -3.33
N GLU A 18 -4.64 -3.86 -4.27
CA GLU A 18 -3.69 -4.92 -4.00
C GLU A 18 -2.46 -4.39 -3.25
N SER A 19 -1.91 -3.27 -3.69
CA SER A 19 -0.78 -2.61 -3.06
C SER A 19 -1.07 -2.26 -1.59
N VAL A 20 -2.22 -1.63 -1.33
CA VAL A 20 -2.65 -1.27 0.04
C VAL A 20 -2.86 -2.52 0.90
N ARG A 21 -3.44 -3.58 0.33
CA ARG A 21 -3.64 -4.86 1.04
C ARG A 21 -2.33 -5.54 1.40
N SER A 22 -1.42 -5.63 0.45
CA SER A 22 -0.12 -6.31 0.66
C SER A 22 0.75 -5.57 1.66
N ASN A 23 0.74 -4.23 1.62
CA ASN A 23 1.44 -3.42 2.60
C ASN A 23 0.89 -3.58 4.03
N ARG A 24 -0.36 -4.01 4.19
CA ARG A 24 -1.06 -4.21 5.49
C ARG A 24 -1.41 -5.67 5.75
N LYS A 25 -0.61 -6.64 5.27
CA LYS A 25 -0.90 -8.07 5.42
C LYS A 25 -1.18 -8.47 6.88
N THR A 26 -0.32 -8.06 7.80
CA THR A 26 -0.50 -8.32 9.25
C THR A 26 -1.80 -7.73 9.79
N PHE A 27 -2.16 -6.53 9.34
CA PHE A 27 -3.39 -5.87 9.77
C PHE A 27 -4.65 -6.62 9.30
N ARG A 28 -4.59 -7.28 8.13
CA ARG A 28 -5.71 -8.12 7.65
C ARG A 28 -5.96 -9.33 8.56
N ILE A 29 -4.90 -9.99 9.00
CA ILE A 29 -5.01 -11.14 9.91
C ILE A 29 -5.60 -10.68 11.24
N LEU A 30 -5.08 -9.58 11.80
CA LEU A 30 -5.58 -9.00 13.04
C LEU A 30 -7.04 -8.53 12.98
N THR A 31 -7.56 -8.21 11.80
CA THR A 31 -8.98 -7.80 11.66
C THR A 31 -9.90 -8.93 11.27
N ALA A 32 -9.39 -9.99 10.64
CA ALA A 32 -10.20 -11.14 10.25
C ALA A 32 -10.65 -11.96 11.47
N ILE A 33 -9.76 -12.17 12.44
CA ILE A 33 -10.06 -12.95 13.66
C ILE A 33 -11.23 -12.34 14.46
N PRO A 34 -11.19 -11.04 14.86
CA PRO A 34 -12.30 -10.42 15.56
C PRO A 34 -13.61 -10.43 14.74
N LEU A 35 -13.52 -10.30 13.40
CA LEU A 35 -14.71 -10.34 12.55
C LEU A 35 -15.40 -11.72 12.61
N VAL A 36 -14.62 -12.80 12.56
CA VAL A 36 -15.14 -14.17 12.70
C VAL A 36 -15.77 -14.36 14.08
N ILE A 37 -15.08 -13.92 15.14
CA ILE A 37 -15.60 -14.01 16.52
C ILE A 37 -16.93 -13.26 16.67
N THR A 38 -17.04 -12.06 16.08
CA THR A 38 -18.31 -11.31 16.15
C THR A 38 -19.46 -11.99 15.41
N VAL A 39 -19.18 -12.63 14.26
CA VAL A 39 -20.19 -13.41 13.53
C VAL A 39 -20.64 -14.61 14.36
N LEU A 40 -19.70 -15.35 14.95
CA LEU A 40 -20.03 -16.51 15.80
C LEU A 40 -20.81 -16.09 17.06
N GLY A 41 -20.47 -14.94 17.66
CA GLY A 41 -21.23 -14.39 18.78
C GLY A 41 -22.67 -14.06 18.43
N ILE A 42 -22.90 -13.43 17.27
CA ILE A 42 -24.26 -13.15 16.78
C ILE A 42 -25.04 -14.44 16.54
N LEU A 43 -24.43 -15.42 15.84
CA LEU A 43 -25.07 -16.71 15.58
C LEU A 43 -25.38 -17.46 16.87
N GLY A 44 -24.51 -17.43 17.88
CA GLY A 44 -24.74 -18.04 19.18
C GLY A 44 -25.94 -17.44 19.94
N LEU A 45 -26.06 -16.09 19.90
CA LEU A 45 -27.22 -15.41 20.51
C LEU A 45 -28.52 -15.74 19.78
N LEU A 46 -28.51 -15.82 18.45
CA LEU A 46 -29.66 -16.20 17.66
C LEU A 46 -30.09 -17.65 17.97
N ALA A 47 -29.12 -18.58 18.04
CA ALA A 47 -29.39 -19.96 18.41
C ALA A 47 -30.01 -20.05 19.83
N LYS A 48 -29.46 -19.31 20.80
CA LYS A 48 -30.03 -19.24 22.16
C LYS A 48 -31.48 -18.73 22.16
N ALA A 49 -31.73 -17.67 21.39
CA ALA A 49 -33.09 -17.12 21.28
C ALA A 49 -34.12 -18.14 20.70
N VAL A 50 -33.69 -18.89 19.67
CA VAL A 50 -34.55 -19.89 19.05
C VAL A 50 -34.82 -21.08 20.00
N VAL A 51 -33.79 -21.57 20.70
CA VAL A 51 -33.91 -22.78 21.55
C VAL A 51 -34.56 -22.48 22.90
N LYS A 52 -34.26 -21.33 23.51
CA LYS A 52 -34.71 -21.00 24.86
C LYS A 52 -35.83 -19.93 24.91
N GLY A 53 -36.19 -19.33 23.78
CA GLY A 53 -37.15 -18.21 23.72
C GLY A 53 -36.65 -16.93 24.39
N ASP A 54 -35.36 -16.87 24.78
CA ASP A 54 -34.77 -15.79 25.54
C ASP A 54 -33.94 -14.92 24.62
N PHE A 55 -34.41 -13.72 24.27
CA PHE A 55 -33.77 -12.77 23.37
C PHE A 55 -33.11 -11.62 24.13
N ASP A 56 -31.77 -11.69 24.24
CA ASP A 56 -30.97 -10.64 24.88
C ASP A 56 -30.64 -9.54 23.86
N LEU A 57 -31.54 -8.55 23.73
CA LEU A 57 -31.40 -7.42 22.82
C LEU A 57 -30.14 -6.58 23.08
N PRO A 58 -29.78 -6.23 24.33
CA PRO A 58 -28.54 -5.51 24.63
C PRO A 58 -27.26 -6.23 24.19
N ALA A 59 -27.20 -7.54 24.40
CA ALA A 59 -26.06 -8.34 23.95
C ALA A 59 -25.98 -8.41 22.44
N MET A 60 -27.09 -8.60 21.76
CA MET A 60 -27.17 -8.59 20.31
C MET A 60 -26.70 -7.27 19.72
N LEU A 61 -27.13 -6.14 20.27
CA LEU A 61 -26.73 -4.81 19.80
C LEU A 61 -25.22 -4.58 19.93
N ARG A 62 -24.60 -5.01 21.04
CA ARG A 62 -23.15 -4.95 21.23
C ARG A 62 -22.40 -5.71 20.15
N TRP A 63 -22.80 -6.94 19.84
CA TRP A 63 -22.15 -7.74 18.82
C TRP A 63 -22.32 -7.16 17.41
N VAL A 64 -23.48 -6.58 17.09
CA VAL A 64 -23.73 -5.88 15.83
C VAL A 64 -22.81 -4.64 15.70
N ILE A 65 -22.66 -3.85 16.76
CA ILE A 65 -21.76 -2.70 16.77
C ILE A 65 -20.30 -3.14 16.51
N PHE A 66 -19.83 -4.17 17.20
CA PHE A 66 -18.48 -4.71 16.97
C PHE A 66 -18.31 -5.21 15.53
N PHE A 67 -19.29 -5.93 15.00
CA PHE A 67 -19.28 -6.37 13.60
C PHE A 67 -19.13 -5.20 12.63
N LEU A 68 -19.90 -4.14 12.80
CA LEU A 68 -19.84 -2.94 11.95
C LEU A 68 -18.48 -2.23 12.03
N ILE A 69 -17.91 -2.13 13.24
CA ILE A 69 -16.57 -1.56 13.44
C ILE A 69 -15.53 -2.37 12.68
N PHE A 70 -15.48 -3.70 12.87
CA PHE A 70 -14.49 -4.55 12.21
C PHE A 70 -14.71 -4.63 10.70
N LEU A 71 -15.95 -4.63 10.22
CA LEU A 71 -16.29 -4.56 8.80
C LEU A 71 -15.78 -3.25 8.18
N ARG A 72 -15.95 -2.12 8.87
CA ARG A 72 -15.42 -0.83 8.44
C ARG A 72 -13.90 -0.86 8.33
N VAL A 73 -13.21 -1.45 9.31
CA VAL A 73 -11.76 -1.59 9.31
C VAL A 73 -11.30 -2.52 8.19
N ALA A 74 -11.95 -3.66 7.99
CA ALA A 74 -11.64 -4.61 6.92
C ALA A 74 -11.79 -4.01 5.50
N THR A 75 -12.76 -3.09 5.32
CA THR A 75 -12.99 -2.42 4.02
C THR A 75 -12.09 -1.19 3.78
N THR A 76 -11.31 -0.76 4.78
CA THR A 76 -10.43 0.41 4.68
C THR A 76 -9.47 0.38 3.48
N PRO A 77 -8.82 -0.75 3.11
CA PRO A 77 -7.94 -0.79 1.94
C PRO A 77 -8.63 -0.39 0.64
N ARG A 78 -9.85 -0.89 0.40
CA ARG A 78 -10.64 -0.56 -0.79
C ARG A 78 -11.04 0.92 -0.80
N ARG A 79 -11.46 1.45 0.37
CA ARG A 79 -11.83 2.87 0.51
C ARG A 79 -10.63 3.78 0.29
N THR A 80 -9.45 3.42 0.82
CA THR A 80 -8.20 4.17 0.62
C THR A 80 -7.81 4.17 -0.86
N ALA A 81 -7.83 3.01 -1.53
CA ALA A 81 -7.53 2.91 -2.95
C ALA A 81 -8.48 3.77 -3.81
N ARG A 82 -9.80 3.70 -3.54
CA ARG A 82 -10.79 4.53 -4.24
C ARG A 82 -10.58 6.02 -4.00
N ARG A 83 -10.20 6.43 -2.78
CA ARG A 83 -9.92 7.84 -2.48
C ARG A 83 -8.71 8.33 -3.26
N VAL A 84 -7.59 7.61 -3.19
CA VAL A 84 -6.37 7.97 -3.92
C VAL A 84 -6.64 8.10 -5.42
N LEU A 85 -7.30 7.11 -6.04
CA LEU A 85 -7.62 7.18 -7.47
C LEU A 85 -8.61 8.31 -7.81
N ARG A 86 -9.58 8.60 -6.93
CA ARG A 86 -10.48 9.74 -7.14
C ARG A 86 -9.72 11.06 -7.10
N ASP A 87 -8.76 11.20 -6.18
CA ASP A 87 -7.92 12.38 -6.10
C ASP A 87 -7.08 12.52 -7.38
N PHE A 88 -6.50 11.43 -7.89
CA PHE A 88 -5.82 11.42 -9.19
C PHE A 88 -6.76 11.77 -10.35
N LYS A 89 -7.95 11.15 -10.42
CA LYS A 89 -8.94 11.48 -11.47
C LYS A 89 -9.32 12.96 -11.44
N ARG A 90 -9.47 13.54 -10.23
CA ARG A 90 -9.81 14.96 -10.07
C ARG A 90 -8.68 15.89 -10.51
N VAL A 91 -7.43 15.54 -10.21
CA VAL A 91 -6.26 16.38 -10.52
C VAL A 91 -5.83 16.21 -11.96
N TYR A 92 -5.76 14.96 -12.46
CA TYR A 92 -5.17 14.65 -13.78
C TYR A 92 -6.21 14.24 -14.82
N GLN A 93 -7.50 14.17 -14.47
CA GLN A 93 -8.62 13.77 -15.35
C GLN A 93 -8.43 12.40 -16.04
N VAL A 94 -7.73 11.46 -15.35
CA VAL A 94 -7.42 10.13 -15.87
C VAL A 94 -8.04 9.03 -14.99
N GLU A 95 -8.43 7.92 -15.61
CA GLU A 95 -8.99 6.75 -14.87
C GLU A 95 -7.91 5.83 -14.30
N SER A 96 -6.75 5.82 -14.92
CA SER A 96 -5.56 5.09 -14.49
C SER A 96 -4.36 6.01 -14.55
N VAL A 97 -3.36 5.74 -13.72
CA VAL A 97 -2.15 6.55 -13.62
C VAL A 97 -1.00 5.80 -14.26
N GLU A 98 -0.45 6.37 -15.32
CA GLU A 98 0.79 5.88 -15.90
C GLU A 98 1.97 6.33 -15.05
N CYS A 99 2.79 5.37 -14.66
CA CYS A 99 3.96 5.58 -13.84
C CYS A 99 5.20 5.07 -14.57
N THR A 100 6.24 5.87 -14.60
CA THR A 100 7.55 5.45 -15.08
C THR A 100 8.52 5.53 -13.92
N THR A 101 9.24 4.43 -13.69
CA THR A 101 10.30 4.35 -12.67
C THR A 101 11.60 4.02 -13.38
N GLN A 102 12.57 4.87 -13.24
CA GLN A 102 13.92 4.70 -13.77
C GLN A 102 14.89 4.53 -12.60
N VAL A 103 15.75 3.54 -12.67
CA VAL A 103 16.66 3.18 -11.58
C VAL A 103 18.09 3.10 -12.09
N GLY A 104 18.96 3.87 -11.49
CA GLY A 104 20.41 3.89 -11.67
C GLY A 104 21.06 4.04 -10.30
N ASP A 105 21.84 5.07 -10.09
CA ASP A 105 22.38 5.43 -8.78
C ASP A 105 21.31 6.00 -7.83
N THR A 106 20.21 6.48 -8.40
CA THR A 106 19.02 6.94 -7.71
C THR A 106 17.78 6.33 -8.36
N ILE A 107 16.64 6.49 -7.70
CA ILE A 107 15.34 6.06 -8.22
C ILE A 107 14.57 7.30 -8.65
N CYS A 108 14.40 7.49 -9.95
CA CYS A 108 13.60 8.54 -10.52
C CYS A 108 12.19 8.03 -10.83
N TYR A 109 11.19 8.67 -10.28
CA TYR A 109 9.79 8.29 -10.41
C TYR A 109 8.98 9.42 -11.02
N THR A 110 8.34 9.14 -12.13
CA THR A 110 7.51 10.11 -12.87
C THR A 110 6.08 9.57 -12.97
N LEU A 111 5.13 10.37 -12.53
CA LEU A 111 3.71 10.18 -12.82
C LEU A 111 3.36 10.97 -14.08
N ARG A 112 2.49 10.43 -14.92
CA ARG A 112 2.03 11.17 -16.11
C ARG A 112 1.51 12.56 -15.72
N GLY A 113 2.11 13.60 -16.34
CA GLY A 113 1.75 15.00 -16.09
C GLY A 113 2.31 15.62 -14.82
N SER A 114 3.21 14.93 -14.10
CA SER A 114 3.92 15.48 -12.94
C SER A 114 5.42 15.61 -13.19
N GLU A 115 6.07 16.45 -12.42
CA GLU A 115 7.52 16.52 -12.40
C GLU A 115 8.13 15.23 -11.85
N PRO A 116 9.31 14.81 -12.35
CA PRO A 116 10.03 13.67 -11.82
C PRO A 116 10.37 13.85 -10.35
N CYS A 117 10.20 12.81 -9.56
CA CYS A 117 10.64 12.77 -8.16
C CYS A 117 11.81 11.82 -8.02
N GLU A 118 12.91 12.28 -7.45
CA GLU A 118 14.11 11.50 -7.22
C GLU A 118 14.19 11.01 -5.77
N TYR A 119 14.64 9.76 -5.59
CA TYR A 119 14.76 9.09 -4.29
C TYR A 119 16.09 8.36 -4.20
N GLY A 120 16.80 8.54 -3.08
CA GLY A 120 17.93 7.69 -2.74
C GLY A 120 17.47 6.32 -2.23
N PHE A 121 18.32 5.31 -2.35
CA PHE A 121 18.05 3.97 -1.83
C PHE A 121 17.95 3.92 -0.31
N ASP A 122 18.61 4.84 0.39
CA ASP A 122 18.51 5.04 1.85
C ASP A 122 17.11 5.42 2.32
N CYS A 123 16.28 5.96 1.43
CA CYS A 123 14.89 6.29 1.68
C CYS A 123 13.99 5.05 1.74
N ILE A 124 14.41 3.91 1.20
CA ILE A 124 13.62 2.68 1.20
C ILE A 124 13.56 2.12 2.63
N ARG A 125 12.34 1.91 3.13
CA ARG A 125 12.09 1.30 4.44
C ARG A 125 11.87 -0.20 4.35
N LYS A 126 11.09 -0.63 3.36
CA LYS A 126 10.77 -2.03 3.09
C LYS A 126 10.34 -2.22 1.66
N VAL A 127 10.47 -3.43 1.20
CA VAL A 127 9.97 -3.90 -0.09
C VAL A 127 8.89 -4.95 0.17
N VAL A 128 7.82 -4.93 -0.61
CA VAL A 128 6.70 -5.86 -0.47
C VAL A 128 6.38 -6.46 -1.82
N SER A 129 6.40 -7.79 -1.93
CA SER A 129 5.89 -8.50 -3.10
C SER A 129 4.39 -8.70 -2.97
N ALA A 130 3.65 -8.30 -3.98
CA ALA A 130 2.24 -8.58 -4.16
C ALA A 130 2.05 -9.49 -5.37
N LYS A 131 0.82 -9.93 -5.64
CA LYS A 131 0.54 -10.89 -6.73
C LYS A 131 1.00 -10.35 -8.09
N ASN A 132 0.63 -9.10 -8.40
CA ASN A 132 0.86 -8.49 -9.71
C ASN A 132 1.81 -7.28 -9.63
N CYS A 133 2.26 -6.89 -8.44
CA CYS A 133 3.12 -5.72 -8.29
C CYS A 133 4.16 -5.87 -7.18
N TYR A 134 5.19 -5.09 -7.30
CA TYR A 134 6.29 -4.96 -6.36
C TYR A 134 6.28 -3.54 -5.80
N LEU A 135 6.33 -3.41 -4.48
CA LEU A 135 6.16 -2.13 -3.81
C LEU A 135 7.43 -1.72 -3.10
N LEU A 136 7.95 -0.56 -3.47
CA LEU A 136 8.99 0.12 -2.69
C LEU A 136 8.30 1.08 -1.71
N CYS A 137 8.40 0.79 -0.42
CA CYS A 137 7.80 1.60 0.62
C CYS A 137 8.87 2.52 1.22
N PHE A 138 8.67 3.83 1.12
CA PHE A 138 9.61 4.82 1.61
C PHE A 138 9.42 5.18 3.09
N LYS A 139 10.47 5.71 3.71
CA LYS A 139 10.44 6.33 5.02
C LYS A 139 9.51 7.55 4.99
N LYS A 140 8.81 7.81 6.08
CA LYS A 140 7.80 8.88 6.14
C LYS A 140 8.37 10.30 6.02
N ARG A 141 9.65 10.49 6.36
CA ARG A 141 10.33 11.78 6.31
C ARG A 141 11.61 11.64 5.52
N VAL A 142 11.72 12.41 4.48
CA VAL A 142 12.94 12.56 3.69
C VAL A 142 13.37 14.01 3.81
N VAL A 143 14.67 14.25 4.00
CA VAL A 143 15.22 15.61 3.97
C VAL A 143 15.13 16.08 2.53
N ALA A 144 14.34 17.14 2.29
CA ALA A 144 14.16 17.69 0.96
C ALA A 144 15.23 18.72 0.64
N GLU A 145 15.54 19.58 1.63
CA GLU A 145 16.51 20.65 1.50
C GLU A 145 17.20 20.88 2.84
N VAL A 146 18.44 21.31 2.77
CA VAL A 146 19.17 21.87 3.90
C VAL A 146 19.38 23.33 3.55
N ASP A 147 18.76 24.24 4.33
CA ASP A 147 18.93 25.66 4.11
C ASP A 147 20.37 26.14 4.43
N SER A 148 20.67 27.37 4.08
CA SER A 148 21.99 28.01 4.31
C SER A 148 22.39 28.09 5.79
N GLN A 149 21.44 27.82 6.71
CA GLN A 149 21.67 27.79 8.15
C GLN A 149 21.80 26.35 8.71
N GLY A 150 21.84 25.35 7.83
CA GLY A 150 21.93 23.92 8.20
C GLY A 150 20.63 23.32 8.72
N LYS A 151 19.49 24.02 8.63
CA LYS A 151 18.18 23.53 9.05
C LYS A 151 17.60 22.61 7.99
N LYS A 152 17.28 21.39 8.38
CA LYS A 152 16.72 20.36 7.50
C LYS A 152 15.22 20.57 7.31
N HIS A 153 14.81 20.85 6.09
CA HIS A 153 13.41 20.85 5.69
C HIS A 153 12.99 19.44 5.30
N TYR A 154 11.94 18.92 5.95
CA TYR A 154 11.45 17.56 5.72
C TYR A 154 10.20 17.59 4.86
N ILE A 155 10.22 16.88 3.75
CA ILE A 155 9.00 16.58 2.99
C ILE A 155 8.42 15.24 3.50
N ASN A 156 7.14 15.26 3.85
CA ASN A 156 6.40 14.05 4.15
C ASN A 156 6.10 13.30 2.83
N LYS A 157 7.05 12.55 2.32
CA LYS A 157 6.82 11.66 1.17
C LYS A 157 6.11 10.40 1.64
N LYS A 158 4.78 10.46 1.78
CA LYS A 158 3.93 9.29 1.96
C LYS A 158 3.65 8.69 0.59
N GLY A 159 4.52 7.83 0.11
CA GLY A 159 4.30 7.16 -1.16
C GLY A 159 4.85 5.74 -1.13
N ASN A 160 4.21 4.87 -1.89
CA ASN A 160 4.80 3.60 -2.29
C ASN A 160 5.00 3.69 -3.80
N LEU A 161 6.20 3.38 -4.29
CA LEU A 161 6.37 3.12 -5.71
C LEU A 161 5.81 1.75 -6.04
N ILE A 162 5.05 1.70 -7.11
CA ILE A 162 4.46 0.48 -7.63
C ILE A 162 5.21 0.13 -8.92
N LEU A 163 5.74 -1.09 -8.96
CA LEU A 163 6.41 -1.66 -10.13
C LEU A 163 5.67 -2.94 -10.51
N THR A 164 5.57 -3.22 -11.79
CA THR A 164 5.03 -4.50 -12.27
C THR A 164 6.17 -5.38 -12.76
N ARG A 165 6.02 -6.70 -12.61
CA ARG A 165 7.05 -7.65 -13.08
C ARG A 165 7.24 -7.55 -14.59
N ASP A 166 6.15 -7.42 -15.31
CA ASP A 166 6.12 -7.39 -16.78
C ASP A 166 6.32 -5.96 -17.35
N GLY A 167 6.47 -4.95 -16.48
CA GLY A 167 6.61 -3.55 -16.87
C GLY A 167 8.05 -3.10 -17.16
N PHE A 168 9.03 -4.00 -17.04
CA PHE A 168 10.42 -3.64 -17.28
C PHE A 168 10.67 -3.51 -18.79
N THR A 169 10.93 -2.28 -19.23
CA THR A 169 11.29 -1.93 -20.62
C THR A 169 12.79 -1.90 -20.83
N GLN A 170 13.56 -1.71 -19.73
CA GLN A 170 15.01 -1.80 -19.71
C GLN A 170 15.44 -2.61 -18.48
N GLY A 171 16.39 -3.51 -18.63
CA GLY A 171 16.80 -4.46 -17.61
C GLY A 171 15.77 -5.57 -17.40
N SER A 172 15.94 -6.33 -16.32
CA SER A 172 15.02 -7.40 -15.94
C SER A 172 14.57 -7.25 -14.49
N PHE A 173 13.41 -7.84 -14.14
CA PHE A 173 12.91 -7.84 -12.77
C PHE A 173 13.88 -8.50 -11.79
N GLU A 174 14.52 -9.62 -12.17
CA GLU A 174 15.47 -10.32 -11.31
C GLU A 174 16.78 -9.52 -11.15
N GLY A 175 17.27 -8.89 -12.22
CA GLY A 175 18.41 -7.97 -12.16
C GLY A 175 18.13 -6.78 -11.25
N PHE A 176 16.95 -6.21 -11.34
CA PHE A 176 16.49 -5.14 -10.44
C PHE A 176 16.45 -5.59 -8.97
N LYS A 177 15.95 -6.80 -8.67
CA LYS A 177 15.97 -7.36 -7.31
C LYS A 177 17.39 -7.54 -6.79
N ALA A 178 18.30 -8.01 -7.62
CA ALA A 178 19.72 -8.17 -7.26
C ALA A 178 20.35 -6.80 -6.93
N HIS A 179 20.10 -5.81 -7.78
CA HIS A 179 20.56 -4.44 -7.56
C HIS A 179 19.98 -3.81 -6.27
N LEU A 180 18.71 -4.04 -5.98
CA LEU A 180 18.11 -3.60 -4.71
C LEU A 180 18.75 -4.29 -3.49
N LYS A 181 19.09 -5.58 -3.57
CA LYS A 181 19.76 -6.29 -2.48
C LYS A 181 21.14 -5.69 -2.21
N GLU A 182 21.86 -5.33 -3.26
CA GLU A 182 23.18 -4.70 -3.16
C GLU A 182 23.09 -3.29 -2.54
N LYS A 183 22.21 -2.43 -3.08
CA LYS A 183 22.07 -1.04 -2.64
C LYS A 183 21.34 -0.89 -1.30
N CYS A 184 20.56 -1.87 -0.88
CA CYS A 184 19.74 -1.84 0.34
C CYS A 184 19.98 -3.06 1.25
N PRO A 185 21.20 -3.28 1.79
CA PRO A 185 21.53 -4.50 2.55
C PRO A 185 20.69 -4.66 3.82
N ASN A 186 20.18 -3.56 4.39
CA ASN A 186 19.37 -3.55 5.60
C ASN A 186 17.86 -3.73 5.35
N VAL A 187 17.46 -3.88 4.08
CA VAL A 187 16.06 -4.03 3.69
C VAL A 187 15.80 -5.46 3.24
N LYS A 188 14.84 -6.12 3.88
CA LYS A 188 14.42 -7.47 3.44
C LYS A 188 13.75 -7.37 2.06
N ILE A 189 14.40 -7.91 1.04
CA ILE A 189 13.88 -8.01 -0.32
C ILE A 189 13.16 -9.36 -0.44
N PRO A 190 11.84 -9.39 -0.71
CA PRO A 190 11.10 -10.64 -0.87
C PRO A 190 11.49 -11.34 -2.19
N GLU A 191 11.44 -12.65 -2.15
CA GLU A 191 11.65 -13.52 -3.32
C GLU A 191 10.52 -13.43 -4.34
#